data_d674e9476dfd06fc027048047ac7f002
#
_entry.id   d674e9476dfd06fc027048047ac7f002
#
_cell.length_a   1.000
_cell.length_b   1.000
_cell.length_c   1.000
_cell.angle_alpha   90.00
_cell.angle_beta   90.00
_cell.angle_gamma   90.00
#
_symmetry.space_group_name_H-M   'P 1'
#
loop_
_entity.id
_entity.type
_entity.pdbx_description
1 polymer ?
#
loop_
_entity_poly.entity_id
_entity_poly.type
_entity_poly.pdbx_seq_one_letter_code
_entity_poly.pdbx_strand_id
1 'polypeptide(L)'
;CLSKYDDALDAEGVDDNPGKQRLEKAIAGKYTAEIFGRIVGREACLALPDAWAFDPEAGSRTHAGHVTQLRRYHGVMADVATALIDRCADLTAAALAGVIKSQDLSTPHTVGILAEGTLFWQTEGYRERVEGTLNRLTPSHVQVRILQNASDVDANFIGAACAALL
;
A
#
# COMPACT_ATOMS: atom_id res chain seq x y z
N CYS A 1 1.96 8.65 9.60
CA CYS A 1 2.47 9.96 9.22
C CYS A 1 3.28 9.85 7.94
N LEU A 2 3.15 10.86 7.07
CA LEU A 2 3.99 11.00 5.89
C LEU A 2 5.40 11.45 6.32
N SER A 3 6.40 11.03 5.58
CA SER A 3 7.82 11.33 5.83
C SER A 3 8.33 12.38 4.85
N LYS A 4 9.54 12.90 5.09
CA LYS A 4 10.22 13.80 4.15
C LYS A 4 10.41 13.17 2.75
N TYR A 5 10.47 11.86 2.65
CA TYR A 5 10.61 11.15 1.37
C TYR A 5 9.30 11.12 0.58
N ASP A 6 8.15 11.07 1.27
CA ASP A 6 6.84 11.24 0.64
C ASP A 6 6.66 12.68 0.15
N ASP A 7 7.12 13.66 0.94
CA ASP A 7 7.07 15.07 0.56
C ASP A 7 7.96 15.35 -0.65
N ALA A 8 9.15 14.75 -0.72
CA ALA A 8 10.04 14.86 -1.87
C ALA A 8 9.41 14.24 -3.13
N LEU A 9 8.84 13.02 -2.99
CA LEU A 9 8.13 12.35 -4.10
C LEU A 9 6.99 13.22 -4.63
N ASP A 10 6.22 13.83 -3.74
CA ASP A 10 5.07 14.67 -4.11
C ASP A 10 5.52 15.98 -4.78
N ALA A 11 6.59 16.61 -4.28
CA ALA A 11 7.10 17.88 -4.79
C ALA A 11 7.75 17.75 -6.18
N GLU A 12 8.37 16.62 -6.50
CA GLU A 12 9.01 16.36 -7.80
C GLU A 12 8.00 16.12 -8.93
N GLY A 13 6.71 16.20 -8.62
CA GLY A 13 5.65 16.17 -9.65
C GLY A 13 5.47 14.82 -10.32
N VAL A 14 5.80 13.73 -9.65
CA VAL A 14 5.43 12.39 -10.15
C VAL A 14 3.92 12.38 -10.34
N ASP A 15 3.46 12.32 -11.58
CA ASP A 15 2.06 12.44 -12.05
C ASP A 15 1.49 13.87 -12.15
N ASP A 16 2.30 14.93 -12.26
CA ASP A 16 1.87 16.34 -12.46
C ASP A 16 0.82 16.87 -11.47
N ASN A 17 0.71 16.27 -10.27
CA ASN A 17 -0.30 16.61 -9.26
C ASN A 17 0.29 16.76 -7.84
N PRO A 18 1.16 17.75 -7.59
CA PRO A 18 1.67 18.02 -6.25
C PRO A 18 0.52 18.30 -5.27
N GLY A 19 0.62 17.74 -4.07
CA GLY A 19 -0.37 17.91 -3.00
C GLY A 19 -1.61 17.03 -3.11
N LYS A 20 -1.84 16.37 -4.25
CA LYS A 20 -2.97 15.46 -4.46
C LYS A 20 -2.57 14.00 -4.22
N GLN A 21 -3.56 13.20 -3.82
CA GLN A 21 -3.40 11.74 -3.65
C GLN A 21 -2.21 11.34 -2.76
N ARG A 22 -1.88 12.17 -1.78
CA ARG A 22 -0.70 11.97 -0.93
C ARG A 22 -0.70 10.62 -0.20
N LEU A 23 -1.88 10.16 0.25
CA LEU A 23 -2.00 8.84 0.86
C LEU A 23 -1.73 7.74 -0.16
N GLU A 24 -2.32 7.82 -1.35
CA GLU A 24 -2.08 6.85 -2.43
C GLU A 24 -0.59 6.79 -2.79
N LYS A 25 0.06 7.94 -2.97
CA LYS A 25 1.49 8.01 -3.22
C LYS A 25 2.33 7.33 -2.13
N ALA A 26 1.89 7.40 -0.88
CA ALA A 26 2.59 6.82 0.26
C ALA A 26 2.40 5.29 0.42
N ILE A 27 1.32 4.71 -0.12
CA ILE A 27 0.96 3.30 0.11
C ILE A 27 0.91 2.44 -1.14
N ALA A 28 0.76 3.04 -2.33
CA ALA A 28 0.61 2.26 -3.55
C ALA A 28 1.94 1.67 -4.02
N GLY A 29 1.87 0.42 -4.49
CA GLY A 29 3.04 -0.29 -5.03
C GLY A 29 3.75 0.47 -6.14
N LYS A 30 3.03 1.28 -6.92
CA LYS A 30 3.61 2.13 -7.97
C LYS A 30 4.76 3.00 -7.47
N TYR A 31 4.61 3.58 -6.27
CA TYR A 31 5.58 4.53 -5.72
C TYR A 31 6.55 3.91 -4.70
N THR A 32 6.30 2.67 -4.29
CA THR A 32 7.10 2.00 -3.24
C THR A 32 8.59 1.95 -3.61
N ALA A 33 8.93 1.64 -4.86
CA ALA A 33 10.32 1.58 -5.30
C ALA A 33 11.00 2.96 -5.32
N GLU A 34 10.27 4.00 -5.70
CA GLU A 34 10.78 5.37 -5.71
C GLU A 34 11.04 5.90 -4.30
N ILE A 35 10.11 5.63 -3.36
CA ILE A 35 10.30 5.98 -1.94
C ILE A 35 11.50 5.21 -1.37
N PHE A 36 11.61 3.92 -1.67
CA PHE A 36 12.75 3.10 -1.27
C PHE A 36 14.07 3.69 -1.77
N GLY A 37 14.15 4.02 -3.06
CA GLY A 37 15.33 4.64 -3.66
C GLY A 37 15.71 5.98 -3.02
N ARG A 38 14.73 6.80 -2.62
CA ARG A 38 14.99 8.06 -1.89
C ARG A 38 15.53 7.82 -0.48
N ILE A 39 15.21 6.69 0.13
CA ILE A 39 15.72 6.34 1.46
C ILE A 39 17.15 5.81 1.39
N VAL A 40 17.40 4.86 0.49
CA VAL A 40 18.69 4.14 0.44
C VAL A 40 19.68 4.73 -0.57
N GLY A 41 19.21 5.54 -1.50
CA GLY A 41 19.98 6.08 -2.62
C GLY A 41 19.84 5.24 -3.89
N ARG A 42 19.72 5.90 -5.04
CA ARG A 42 19.60 5.26 -6.37
C ARG A 42 20.77 4.33 -6.67
N GLU A 43 22.00 4.79 -6.39
CA GLU A 43 23.21 4.00 -6.63
C GLU A 43 23.20 2.69 -5.84
N ALA A 44 22.69 2.71 -4.60
CA ALA A 44 22.57 1.49 -3.80
C ALA A 44 21.56 0.50 -4.41
N CYS A 45 20.50 0.97 -5.02
CA CYS A 45 19.54 0.13 -5.75
C CYS A 45 20.15 -0.49 -7.00
N LEU A 46 20.93 0.29 -7.74
CA LEU A 46 21.64 -0.18 -8.95
C LEU A 46 22.77 -1.15 -8.64
N ALA A 47 23.38 -1.04 -7.46
CA ALA A 47 24.48 -1.90 -7.01
C ALA A 47 24.02 -3.24 -6.38
N LEU A 48 22.71 -3.49 -6.29
CA LEU A 48 22.19 -4.79 -5.87
C LEU A 48 22.63 -5.89 -6.86
N PRO A 49 22.70 -7.17 -6.44
CA PRO A 49 22.95 -8.27 -7.37
C PRO A 49 21.97 -8.24 -8.54
N ASP A 50 22.40 -8.64 -9.75
CA ASP A 50 21.68 -8.50 -11.03
C ASP A 50 20.19 -8.89 -10.97
N ALA A 51 19.85 -9.96 -10.21
CA ALA A 51 18.46 -10.39 -10.04
C ALA A 51 17.59 -9.39 -9.24
N TRP A 52 18.19 -8.42 -8.56
CA TRP A 52 17.55 -7.49 -7.62
C TRP A 52 17.82 -6.03 -7.94
N ALA A 53 18.81 -5.76 -8.81
CA ALA A 53 19.13 -4.42 -9.23
C ALA A 53 17.94 -3.78 -9.96
N PHE A 54 17.61 -2.56 -9.59
CA PHE A 54 16.58 -1.78 -10.26
C PHE A 54 16.89 -0.29 -10.17
N ASP A 55 16.41 0.45 -11.16
CA ASP A 55 16.46 1.91 -11.13
C ASP A 55 15.16 2.45 -10.50
N PRO A 56 15.19 2.99 -9.30
CA PRO A 56 13.97 3.49 -8.64
C PRO A 56 13.31 4.67 -9.38
N GLU A 57 14.05 5.36 -10.25
CA GLU A 57 13.56 6.49 -11.04
C GLU A 57 12.94 6.07 -12.38
N ALA A 58 13.11 4.81 -12.78
CA ALA A 58 12.57 4.32 -14.07
C ALA A 58 11.03 4.13 -14.07
N GLY A 59 10.34 4.36 -12.96
CA GLY A 59 8.88 4.35 -12.88
C GLY A 59 8.20 3.00 -13.16
N SER A 60 8.92 1.89 -13.10
CA SER A 60 8.38 0.56 -13.38
C SER A 60 7.61 -0.04 -12.20
N ARG A 61 6.38 -0.50 -12.44
CA ARG A 61 5.58 -1.21 -11.43
C ARG A 61 6.21 -2.51 -10.93
N THR A 62 7.07 -3.14 -11.73
CA THR A 62 7.77 -4.37 -11.34
C THR A 62 8.76 -4.14 -10.21
N HIS A 63 9.27 -2.92 -10.07
CA HIS A 63 10.23 -2.57 -9.01
C HIS A 63 9.63 -2.68 -7.60
N ALA A 64 8.32 -2.50 -7.43
CA ALA A 64 7.66 -2.79 -6.15
C ALA A 64 7.84 -4.26 -5.72
N GLY A 65 7.80 -5.19 -6.68
CA GLY A 65 8.10 -6.60 -6.44
C GLY A 65 9.52 -6.82 -5.93
N HIS A 66 10.51 -6.10 -6.46
CA HIS A 66 11.89 -6.17 -5.97
C HIS A 66 11.99 -5.70 -4.51
N VAL A 67 11.36 -4.58 -4.16
CA VAL A 67 11.35 -4.09 -2.77
C VAL A 67 10.69 -5.10 -1.83
N THR A 68 9.55 -5.69 -2.22
CA THR A 68 8.90 -6.70 -1.38
C THR A 68 9.74 -7.96 -1.19
N GLN A 69 10.50 -8.36 -2.20
CA GLN A 69 11.37 -9.52 -2.14
C GLN A 69 12.65 -9.27 -1.33
N LEU A 70 13.18 -8.03 -1.31
CA LEU A 70 14.34 -7.67 -0.49
C LEU A 70 14.12 -7.96 1.00
N ARG A 71 12.87 -7.99 1.48
CA ARG A 71 12.53 -8.37 2.87
C ARG A 71 12.99 -9.77 3.26
N ARG A 72 13.25 -10.65 2.29
CA ARG A 72 13.72 -12.03 2.53
C ARG A 72 15.23 -12.12 2.73
N TYR A 73 15.95 -11.01 2.57
CA TYR A 73 17.38 -10.93 2.79
C TYR A 73 17.71 -10.42 4.18
N HIS A 74 19.01 -10.23 4.42
CA HIS A 74 19.52 -9.68 5.67
C HIS A 74 20.27 -8.38 5.41
N GLY A 75 20.29 -7.51 6.41
CA GLY A 75 21.02 -6.25 6.38
C GLY A 75 20.12 -5.03 6.11
N VAL A 76 20.75 -3.87 6.10
CA VAL A 76 20.06 -2.55 6.11
C VAL A 76 19.03 -2.40 5.00
N MET A 77 19.30 -2.90 3.79
CA MET A 77 18.38 -2.83 2.67
C MET A 77 17.09 -3.62 2.94
N ALA A 78 17.21 -4.80 3.53
CA ALA A 78 16.06 -5.63 3.91
C ALA A 78 15.27 -5.00 5.05
N ASP A 79 15.96 -4.40 6.02
CA ASP A 79 15.32 -3.70 7.15
C ASP A 79 14.52 -2.49 6.66
N VAL A 80 15.09 -1.69 5.75
CA VAL A 80 14.41 -0.55 5.14
C VAL A 80 13.21 -1.00 4.31
N ALA A 81 13.36 -2.05 3.49
CA ALA A 81 12.27 -2.61 2.70
C ALA A 81 11.13 -3.10 3.59
N THR A 82 11.46 -3.79 4.69
CA THR A 82 10.48 -4.27 5.68
C THR A 82 9.76 -3.10 6.33
N ALA A 83 10.49 -2.11 6.84
CA ALA A 83 9.90 -0.95 7.48
C ALA A 83 8.98 -0.15 6.55
N LEU A 84 9.36 -0.03 5.26
CA LEU A 84 8.57 0.67 4.26
C LEU A 84 7.25 -0.08 3.96
N ILE A 85 7.32 -1.38 3.71
CA ILE A 85 6.13 -2.21 3.42
C ILE A 85 5.21 -2.26 4.65
N ASP A 86 5.77 -2.41 5.83
CA ASP A 86 5.01 -2.41 7.09
C ASP A 86 4.29 -1.09 7.31
N ARG A 87 4.96 0.03 7.04
CA ARG A 87 4.36 1.35 7.07
C ARG A 87 3.21 1.49 6.06
N CYS A 88 3.37 0.98 4.83
CA CYS A 88 2.29 0.99 3.85
C CYS A 88 1.05 0.25 4.36
N ALA A 89 1.24 -0.91 4.99
CA ALA A 89 0.15 -1.68 5.57
C ALA A 89 -0.54 -0.93 6.73
N ASP A 90 0.23 -0.32 7.63
CA ASP A 90 -0.30 0.46 8.75
C ASP A 90 -1.07 1.70 8.30
N LEU A 91 -0.58 2.42 7.29
CA LEU A 91 -1.28 3.58 6.71
C LEU A 91 -2.57 3.16 6.00
N THR A 92 -2.55 2.03 5.28
CA THR A 92 -3.75 1.44 4.66
C THR A 92 -4.80 1.13 5.73
N ALA A 93 -4.41 0.46 6.81
CA ALA A 93 -5.30 0.13 7.92
C ALA A 93 -5.86 1.38 8.62
N ALA A 94 -5.02 2.40 8.83
CA ALA A 94 -5.43 3.66 9.44
C ALA A 94 -6.45 4.42 8.58
N ALA A 95 -6.26 4.46 7.28
CA ALA A 95 -7.20 5.06 6.34
C ALA A 95 -8.56 4.35 6.35
N LEU A 96 -8.55 3.02 6.28
CA LEU A 96 -9.76 2.19 6.36
C LEU A 96 -10.49 2.38 7.70
N ALA A 97 -9.75 2.40 8.82
CA ALA A 97 -10.32 2.67 10.14
C ALA A 97 -10.95 4.06 10.22
N GLY A 98 -10.33 5.06 9.57
CA GLY A 98 -10.90 6.41 9.46
C GLY A 98 -12.24 6.43 8.75
N VAL A 99 -12.33 5.71 7.62
CA VAL A 99 -13.59 5.56 6.86
C VAL A 99 -14.66 4.84 7.71
N ILE A 100 -14.30 3.74 8.38
CA ILE A 100 -15.23 3.01 9.26
C ILE A 100 -15.74 3.92 10.38
N LYS A 101 -14.84 4.66 11.03
CA LYS A 101 -15.21 5.57 12.12
C LYS A 101 -16.06 6.76 11.67
N SER A 102 -15.98 7.15 10.42
CA SER A 102 -16.84 8.23 9.86
C SER A 102 -18.28 7.80 9.63
N GLN A 103 -18.56 6.48 9.66
CA GLN A 103 -19.91 5.95 9.56
C GLN A 103 -20.57 5.94 10.94
N ASP A 104 -21.88 6.17 10.99
CA ASP A 104 -22.66 6.03 12.23
C ASP A 104 -22.93 4.54 12.50
N LEU A 105 -21.97 3.88 13.16
CA LEU A 105 -22.03 2.46 13.51
C LEU A 105 -22.21 2.30 15.02
N SER A 106 -23.27 2.88 15.58
CA SER A 106 -23.57 2.83 17.02
C SER A 106 -24.03 1.47 17.54
N THR A 107 -24.43 0.56 16.66
CA THR A 107 -24.85 -0.83 16.97
C THR A 107 -23.84 -1.84 16.39
N PRO A 108 -23.89 -3.13 16.81
CA PRO A 108 -23.05 -4.16 16.22
C PRO A 108 -23.24 -4.27 14.71
N HIS A 109 -22.14 -4.12 13.95
CA HIS A 109 -22.14 -4.16 12.50
C HIS A 109 -21.01 -5.06 11.96
N THR A 110 -21.24 -5.61 10.76
CA THR A 110 -20.19 -6.22 9.95
C THR A 110 -19.90 -5.33 8.76
N VAL A 111 -18.65 -4.91 8.62
CA VAL A 111 -18.15 -4.11 7.49
C VAL A 111 -17.36 -5.02 6.56
N GLY A 112 -17.80 -5.15 5.32
CA GLY A 112 -17.06 -5.84 4.25
C GLY A 112 -16.16 -4.85 3.50
N ILE A 113 -14.89 -5.19 3.34
CA ILE A 113 -13.92 -4.44 2.55
C ILE A 113 -13.47 -5.33 1.39
N LEU A 114 -13.81 -4.94 0.17
CA LEU A 114 -13.27 -5.62 -1.01
C LEU A 114 -11.85 -5.10 -1.26
N ALA A 115 -10.86 -5.99 -1.16
CA ALA A 115 -9.46 -5.65 -1.39
C ALA A 115 -9.01 -6.22 -2.73
N GLU A 116 -8.30 -5.40 -3.49
CA GLU A 116 -7.69 -5.74 -4.77
C GLU A 116 -6.22 -5.33 -4.80
N GLY A 117 -5.47 -5.91 -5.72
CA GLY A 117 -4.08 -5.58 -5.98
C GLY A 117 -3.08 -6.59 -5.45
N THR A 118 -1.99 -6.71 -6.21
CA THR A 118 -0.91 -7.68 -5.96
C THR A 118 -0.15 -7.40 -4.67
N LEU A 119 0.05 -6.12 -4.32
CA LEU A 119 0.72 -5.74 -3.07
C LEU A 119 -0.02 -6.30 -1.87
N PHE A 120 -1.36 -6.20 -1.85
CA PHE A 120 -2.18 -6.67 -0.74
C PHE A 120 -2.17 -8.20 -0.61
N TRP A 121 -2.34 -8.91 -1.73
CA TRP A 121 -2.57 -10.35 -1.71
C TRP A 121 -1.29 -11.19 -1.84
N GLN A 122 -0.24 -10.67 -2.49
CA GLN A 122 0.97 -11.44 -2.78
C GLN A 122 2.16 -11.08 -1.89
N THR A 123 2.08 -9.98 -1.12
CA THR A 123 3.15 -9.62 -0.21
C THR A 123 2.97 -10.33 1.13
N GLU A 124 3.95 -11.14 1.47
CA GLU A 124 3.97 -11.91 2.72
C GLU A 124 3.81 -11.00 3.95
N GLY A 125 2.84 -11.33 4.82
CA GLY A 125 2.56 -10.61 6.05
C GLY A 125 1.85 -9.26 5.89
N TYR A 126 1.64 -8.76 4.67
CA TYR A 126 1.01 -7.46 4.44
C TYR A 126 -0.46 -7.46 4.88
N ARG A 127 -1.22 -8.44 4.42
CA ARG A 127 -2.64 -8.61 4.78
C ARG A 127 -2.82 -8.76 6.28
N GLU A 128 -2.06 -9.65 6.89
CA GLU A 128 -2.12 -9.94 8.33
C GLU A 128 -1.83 -8.69 9.15
N ARG A 129 -0.88 -7.85 8.69
CA ARG A 129 -0.59 -6.58 9.35
C ARG A 129 -1.72 -5.58 9.21
N VAL A 130 -2.31 -5.46 8.01
CA VAL A 130 -3.49 -4.59 7.79
C VAL A 130 -4.64 -5.04 8.69
N GLU A 131 -4.99 -6.32 8.69
CA GLU A 131 -6.07 -6.88 9.51
C GLU A 131 -5.81 -6.65 11.01
N GLY A 132 -4.60 -6.93 11.48
CA GLY A 132 -4.22 -6.73 12.89
C GLY A 132 -4.27 -5.26 13.32
N THR A 133 -3.79 -4.35 12.48
CA THR A 133 -3.81 -2.92 12.77
C THR A 133 -5.24 -2.36 12.68
N LEU A 134 -6.01 -2.78 11.68
CA LEU A 134 -7.40 -2.37 11.51
C LEU A 134 -8.28 -2.81 12.71
N ASN A 135 -8.12 -4.04 13.15
CA ASN A 135 -8.84 -4.56 14.33
C ASN A 135 -8.50 -3.79 15.64
N ARG A 136 -7.27 -3.30 15.77
CA ARG A 136 -6.90 -2.43 16.92
C ARG A 136 -7.51 -1.03 16.84
N LEU A 137 -7.72 -0.53 15.63
CA LEU A 137 -8.20 0.83 15.38
C LEU A 137 -9.71 0.95 15.29
N THR A 138 -10.43 -0.15 15.04
CA THR A 138 -11.90 -0.17 14.95
C THR A 138 -12.56 -0.46 16.30
N PRO A 139 -13.78 0.07 16.55
CA PRO A 139 -14.54 -0.25 17.75
C PRO A 139 -14.83 -1.75 17.86
N SER A 140 -14.81 -2.31 19.08
CA SER A 140 -14.97 -3.74 19.32
C SER A 140 -16.31 -4.35 18.90
N HIS A 141 -17.34 -3.51 18.74
CA HIS A 141 -18.66 -3.92 18.24
C HIS A 141 -18.77 -3.95 16.70
N VAL A 142 -17.69 -3.53 15.99
CA VAL A 142 -17.62 -3.56 14.53
C VAL A 142 -16.73 -4.71 14.09
N GLN A 143 -17.32 -5.69 13.41
CA GLN A 143 -16.57 -6.78 12.80
C GLN A 143 -16.14 -6.37 11.39
N VAL A 144 -14.85 -6.40 11.10
CA VAL A 144 -14.34 -6.13 9.75
C VAL A 144 -14.00 -7.45 9.04
N ARG A 145 -14.41 -7.57 7.79
CA ARG A 145 -14.09 -8.70 6.90
C ARG A 145 -13.44 -8.18 5.63
N ILE A 146 -12.23 -8.62 5.35
CA ILE A 146 -11.56 -8.33 4.09
C ILE A 146 -11.89 -9.45 3.11
N LEU A 147 -12.45 -9.07 1.97
CA LEU A 147 -12.95 -9.95 0.94
C LEU A 147 -12.04 -9.86 -0.28
N GLN A 148 -11.78 -11.00 -0.90
CA GLN A 148 -11.11 -11.08 -2.19
C GLN A 148 -12.16 -11.26 -3.29
N ASN A 149 -11.97 -10.59 -4.42
CA ASN A 149 -12.78 -10.88 -5.59
C ASN A 149 -12.48 -12.30 -6.07
N ALA A 150 -13.47 -13.16 -6.04
CA ALA A 150 -13.34 -14.57 -6.43
C ALA A 150 -13.64 -14.79 -7.93
N SER A 151 -14.03 -13.75 -8.66
CA SER A 151 -14.35 -13.83 -10.09
C SER A 151 -13.23 -13.27 -10.95
N ASP A 152 -13.06 -13.78 -12.15
CA ASP A 152 -12.18 -13.21 -13.19
C ASP A 152 -12.72 -11.87 -13.73
N VAL A 153 -13.83 -11.39 -13.19
CA VAL A 153 -14.46 -10.13 -13.59
C VAL A 153 -13.93 -9.01 -12.68
N ASP A 154 -13.45 -7.96 -13.30
CA ASP A 154 -12.98 -6.74 -12.63
C ASP A 154 -14.10 -6.12 -11.79
N ALA A 155 -13.97 -6.13 -10.46
CA ALA A 155 -14.94 -5.60 -9.53
C ALA A 155 -15.18 -4.09 -9.73
N ASN A 156 -14.15 -3.36 -10.17
CA ASN A 156 -14.28 -1.94 -10.50
C ASN A 156 -15.19 -1.74 -11.70
N PHE A 157 -15.10 -2.64 -12.71
CA PHE A 157 -15.98 -2.59 -13.87
C PHE A 157 -17.43 -2.87 -13.50
N ILE A 158 -17.66 -3.89 -12.66
CA ILE A 158 -19.01 -4.19 -12.14
C ILE A 158 -19.56 -3.01 -11.32
N GLY A 159 -18.73 -2.46 -10.41
CA GLY A 159 -19.11 -1.32 -9.58
C GLY A 159 -19.46 -0.10 -10.41
N ALA A 160 -18.67 0.22 -11.44
CA ALA A 160 -18.96 1.31 -12.37
C ALA A 160 -20.25 1.07 -13.16
N ALA A 161 -20.50 -0.16 -13.63
CA ALA A 161 -21.72 -0.53 -14.33
C ALA A 161 -22.95 -0.40 -13.42
N CYS A 162 -22.85 -0.86 -12.16
CA CYS A 162 -23.93 -0.69 -11.17
C CYS A 162 -24.22 0.79 -10.87
N ALA A 163 -23.16 1.60 -10.70
CA ALA A 163 -23.33 3.03 -10.44
C ALA A 163 -23.96 3.80 -11.62
N ALA A 164 -23.78 3.32 -12.85
CA ALA A 164 -24.39 3.89 -14.04
C ALA A 164 -25.90 3.57 -14.20
N LEU A 165 -26.40 2.60 -13.40
CA LEU A 165 -27.81 2.19 -13.41
C LEU A 165 -28.65 2.85 -12.30
N LEU A 166 -28.02 3.61 -11.41
CA LEU A 166 -28.64 4.39 -10.34
C LEU A 166 -28.86 5.83 -10.76
#